data_f39ccc78fbcc27ccb604b21e95148607
#
_entry.id   f39ccc78fbcc27ccb604b21e95148607
#
_cell.length_a   1.000
_cell.length_b   1.000
_cell.length_c   1.000
_cell.angle_alpha   90.00
_cell.angle_beta   90.00
_cell.angle_gamma   90.00
#
_symmetry.space_group_name_H-M   'P 1'
#
loop_
_entity.id
_entity.type
_entity.pdbx_description
1 polymer ?
#
loop_
_entity_poly.entity_id
_entity_poly.type
_entity_poly.pdbx_seq_one_letter_code
_entity_poly.pdbx_strand_id
1 'polypeptide(L)'
;MIFTVNFFRTYQGHFVENIKEQDKFYDYYNQLEGLGEIVQQFTKETGLIVTPEILEQSFSIFLQPHFFLTLEEFSVARKENERARLSFESLVTKIQTLEKRYNIKCENYDLLLWHLHNTSQLERIEIHSDFILFDKKIPLLNFFRSLCPNFYKDVTELLENYQHEVKNVNRQRNISHLIYTFYTHWEGLVSQLQAKQEKIKVLILNDFDEYYPKFLASYLEQNAANRFEYHTYDDLEISLDLLAKTEYKVILSNFALPEIKGKTIICSQDLSMIDLINELNKL
;
A
#
# COMPACT_ATOMS: atom_id res chain seq x y z
N MET A 1 -14.28 9.98 3.40
CA MET A 1 -15.44 9.75 2.49
C MET A 1 -16.63 9.11 3.20
N ILE A 2 -16.50 7.97 3.91
CA ILE A 2 -17.62 7.30 4.63
C ILE A 2 -18.29 8.24 5.63
N PHE A 3 -17.51 8.91 6.47
CA PHE A 3 -18.03 9.90 7.42
C PHE A 3 -18.86 10.99 6.73
N THR A 4 -18.35 11.55 5.64
CA THR A 4 -19.04 12.62 4.88
C THR A 4 -20.38 12.13 4.34
N VAL A 5 -20.41 10.93 3.77
CA VAL A 5 -21.66 10.32 3.25
C VAL A 5 -22.66 10.11 4.38
N ASN A 6 -22.21 9.54 5.50
CA ASN A 6 -23.08 9.29 6.66
C ASN A 6 -23.60 10.61 7.25
N PHE A 7 -22.75 11.62 7.35
CA PHE A 7 -23.14 12.95 7.84
C PHE A 7 -24.28 13.54 7.01
N PHE A 8 -24.14 13.56 5.67
CA PHE A 8 -25.19 14.11 4.81
C PHE A 8 -26.46 13.25 4.80
N ARG A 9 -26.37 11.93 4.89
CA ARG A 9 -27.53 11.05 5.04
C ARG A 9 -28.29 11.32 6.34
N THR A 10 -27.55 11.43 7.45
CA THR A 10 -28.15 11.77 8.74
C THR A 10 -28.80 13.15 8.70
N TYR A 11 -28.15 14.12 8.09
CA TYR A 11 -28.70 15.46 7.94
C TYR A 11 -29.98 15.50 7.10
N GLN A 12 -30.14 14.54 6.18
CA GLN A 12 -31.35 14.32 5.38
C GLN A 12 -32.42 13.47 6.11
N GLY A 13 -32.20 13.10 7.36
CA GLY A 13 -33.13 12.35 8.18
C GLY A 13 -33.00 10.82 8.08
N HIS A 14 -31.91 10.32 7.49
CA HIS A 14 -31.63 8.89 7.46
C HIS A 14 -30.82 8.48 8.68
N PHE A 15 -31.49 7.96 9.69
CA PHE A 15 -30.86 7.52 10.93
C PHE A 15 -30.61 6.01 10.95
N VAL A 16 -29.53 5.60 11.62
CA VAL A 16 -29.26 4.20 11.94
C VAL A 16 -30.04 3.84 13.19
N GLU A 17 -30.90 2.84 13.08
CA GLU A 17 -31.61 2.27 14.24
C GLU A 17 -30.63 1.40 15.05
N ASN A 18 -30.59 1.54 16.37
CA ASN A 18 -29.81 0.71 17.30
C ASN A 18 -28.28 0.79 17.14
N ILE A 19 -27.70 1.95 17.41
CA ILE A 19 -26.25 2.08 17.61
C ILE A 19 -25.87 1.32 18.89
N LYS A 20 -24.98 0.32 18.77
CA LYS A 20 -24.70 -0.62 19.87
C LYS A 20 -23.75 -0.08 20.94
N GLU A 21 -22.83 0.79 20.55
CA GLU A 21 -21.78 1.33 21.42
C GLU A 21 -21.97 2.85 21.59
N GLN A 22 -23.20 3.26 21.90
CA GLN A 22 -23.56 4.67 22.04
C GLN A 22 -22.81 5.36 23.18
N ASP A 23 -22.72 4.70 24.35
CA ASP A 23 -21.99 5.23 25.51
C ASP A 23 -20.52 5.52 25.17
N LYS A 24 -19.90 4.65 24.38
CA LYS A 24 -18.54 4.81 23.92
C LYS A 24 -18.34 6.08 23.09
N PHE A 25 -19.31 6.46 22.25
CA PHE A 25 -19.25 7.73 21.52
C PHE A 25 -19.20 8.91 22.47
N TYR A 26 -20.11 8.97 23.46
CA TYR A 26 -20.18 10.08 24.40
C TYR A 26 -18.96 10.16 25.31
N ASP A 27 -18.38 9.03 25.70
CA ASP A 27 -17.13 9.00 26.45
C ASP A 27 -15.99 9.69 25.68
N TYR A 28 -15.83 9.38 24.38
CA TYR A 28 -14.85 10.07 23.55
C TYR A 28 -15.21 11.51 23.23
N TYR A 29 -16.48 11.78 22.91
CA TYR A 29 -16.98 13.12 22.60
C TYR A 29 -16.69 14.09 23.74
N ASN A 30 -16.92 13.67 24.98
CA ASN A 30 -16.71 14.50 26.18
C ASN A 30 -15.23 14.73 26.51
N GLN A 31 -14.32 13.90 26.00
CA GLN A 31 -12.87 14.02 26.19
C GLN A 31 -12.18 14.90 25.12
N LEU A 32 -12.85 15.20 24.01
CA LEU A 32 -12.27 15.97 22.91
C LEU A 32 -12.30 17.48 23.23
N GLU A 33 -11.14 17.99 23.67
CA GLU A 33 -10.95 19.43 23.85
C GLU A 33 -11.06 20.18 22.51
N GLY A 34 -11.71 21.35 22.53
CA GLY A 34 -11.86 22.21 21.33
C GLY A 34 -12.89 21.74 20.30
N LEU A 35 -13.54 20.58 20.48
CA LEU A 35 -14.54 20.09 19.52
C LEU A 35 -15.71 21.07 19.38
N GLY A 36 -16.15 21.70 20.47
CA GLY A 36 -17.22 22.70 20.45
C GLY A 36 -16.89 23.90 19.55
N GLU A 37 -15.65 24.37 19.58
CA GLU A 37 -15.19 25.49 18.73
C GLU A 37 -15.17 25.07 17.24
N ILE A 38 -14.68 23.87 16.94
CA ILE A 38 -14.66 23.32 15.58
C ILE A 38 -16.09 23.21 15.02
N VAL A 39 -17.02 22.67 15.82
CA VAL A 39 -18.43 22.52 15.44
C VAL A 39 -19.09 23.89 15.21
N GLN A 40 -18.83 24.87 16.08
CA GLN A 40 -19.33 26.24 15.91
C GLN A 40 -18.78 26.91 14.63
N GLN A 41 -17.49 26.79 14.39
CA GLN A 41 -16.87 27.32 13.18
C GLN A 41 -17.45 26.66 11.92
N PHE A 42 -17.56 25.34 11.91
CA PHE A 42 -18.17 24.59 10.81
C PHE A 42 -19.62 25.05 10.55
N THR A 43 -20.43 25.18 11.61
CA THR A 43 -21.81 25.65 11.49
C THR A 43 -21.86 27.08 10.92
N LYS A 44 -20.95 27.96 11.34
CA LYS A 44 -20.86 29.34 10.84
C LYS A 44 -20.50 29.41 9.35
N GLU A 45 -19.58 28.53 8.91
CA GLU A 45 -19.10 28.53 7.53
C GLU A 45 -20.07 27.84 6.56
N THR A 46 -20.75 26.79 6.99
CA THR A 46 -21.61 25.97 6.14
C THR A 46 -23.10 26.23 6.29
N GLY A 47 -23.52 26.85 7.38
CA GLY A 47 -24.93 26.99 7.76
C GLY A 47 -25.58 25.68 8.26
N LEU A 48 -24.81 24.58 8.39
CA LEU A 48 -25.30 23.29 8.82
C LEU A 48 -25.19 23.18 10.37
N ILE A 49 -26.31 22.92 11.03
CA ILE A 49 -26.33 22.71 12.49
C ILE A 49 -25.82 21.30 12.78
N VAL A 50 -24.75 21.18 13.54
CA VAL A 50 -24.16 19.90 13.95
C VAL A 50 -24.43 19.69 15.43
N THR A 51 -25.25 18.68 15.72
CA THR A 51 -25.53 18.25 17.11
C THR A 51 -24.73 17.01 17.48
N PRO A 52 -24.55 16.67 18.77
CA PRO A 52 -23.93 15.42 19.19
C PRO A 52 -24.58 14.20 18.57
N GLU A 53 -25.90 14.19 18.42
CA GLU A 53 -26.67 13.09 17.82
C GLU A 53 -26.34 12.93 16.32
N ILE A 54 -26.16 14.02 15.58
CA ILE A 54 -25.76 13.98 14.17
C ILE A 54 -24.35 13.42 14.06
N LEU A 55 -23.44 13.78 14.96
CA LEU A 55 -22.10 13.23 14.99
C LEU A 55 -22.10 11.73 15.34
N GLU A 56 -22.83 11.35 16.39
CA GLU A 56 -23.00 9.95 16.77
C GLU A 56 -23.48 9.10 15.60
N GLN A 57 -24.55 9.53 14.95
CA GLN A 57 -25.08 8.86 13.75
C GLN A 57 -24.05 8.78 12.62
N SER A 58 -23.29 9.85 12.40
CA SER A 58 -22.25 9.91 11.37
C SER A 58 -21.10 8.93 11.66
N PHE A 59 -20.80 8.72 12.95
CA PHE A 59 -19.79 7.79 13.42
C PHE A 59 -20.30 6.36 13.68
N SER A 60 -21.61 6.10 13.51
CA SER A 60 -22.28 4.83 13.86
C SER A 60 -21.57 3.58 13.32
N ILE A 61 -20.92 3.68 12.14
CA ILE A 61 -20.14 2.60 11.53
C ILE A 61 -18.93 2.19 12.38
N PHE A 62 -18.36 3.10 13.15
CA PHE A 62 -17.23 2.85 14.07
C PHE A 62 -17.68 2.44 15.47
N LEU A 63 -18.97 2.60 15.76
CA LEU A 63 -19.58 2.27 17.06
C LEU A 63 -20.10 0.83 17.05
N GLN A 64 -19.22 -0.10 16.69
CA GLN A 64 -19.52 -1.54 16.65
C GLN A 64 -18.77 -2.28 17.76
N PRO A 65 -19.33 -3.33 18.36
CA PRO A 65 -18.77 -4.03 19.52
C PRO A 65 -17.34 -4.57 19.35
N HIS A 66 -16.89 -4.70 18.11
CA HIS A 66 -15.58 -5.26 17.80
C HIS A 66 -14.69 -4.28 17.04
N PHE A 67 -15.08 -3.03 16.95
CA PHE A 67 -14.28 -1.96 16.39
C PHE A 67 -13.61 -1.17 17.52
N PHE A 68 -12.30 -1.03 17.51
CA PHE A 68 -11.54 -0.36 18.55
C PHE A 68 -11.01 0.97 18.03
N LEU A 69 -11.39 2.06 18.68
CA LEU A 69 -11.02 3.41 18.23
C LEU A 69 -9.54 3.72 18.49
N THR A 70 -8.94 3.09 19.50
CA THR A 70 -7.53 3.27 19.81
C THR A 70 -6.78 1.94 19.88
N LEU A 71 -5.46 2.00 19.75
CA LEU A 71 -4.59 0.84 19.91
C LEU A 71 -4.61 0.31 21.36
N GLU A 72 -4.77 1.21 22.34
CA GLU A 72 -4.90 0.87 23.76
C GLU A 72 -6.15 0.03 24.00
N GLU A 73 -7.30 0.45 23.46
CA GLU A 73 -8.52 -0.35 23.53
C GLU A 73 -8.34 -1.75 22.95
N PHE A 74 -7.74 -1.83 21.76
CA PHE A 74 -7.47 -3.12 21.11
C PHE A 74 -6.54 -3.98 21.98
N SER A 75 -5.54 -3.37 22.61
CA SER A 75 -4.57 -4.04 23.47
C SER A 75 -5.21 -4.59 24.76
N VAL A 76 -6.22 -3.91 25.30
CA VAL A 76 -7.03 -4.41 26.42
C VAL A 76 -8.00 -5.49 25.93
N ALA A 77 -8.73 -5.22 24.87
CA ALA A 77 -9.74 -6.12 24.33
C ALA A 77 -9.18 -7.49 23.94
N ARG A 78 -7.96 -7.57 23.40
CA ARG A 78 -7.33 -8.85 23.06
C ARG A 78 -7.08 -9.77 24.27
N LYS A 79 -7.13 -9.24 25.51
CA LYS A 79 -7.00 -10.03 26.75
C LYS A 79 -8.35 -10.53 27.27
N GLU A 80 -9.42 -9.76 27.02
CA GLU A 80 -10.73 -9.97 27.62
C GLU A 80 -11.77 -10.49 26.61
N ASN A 81 -11.61 -10.16 25.34
CA ASN A 81 -12.55 -10.51 24.27
C ASN A 81 -11.96 -11.63 23.40
N GLU A 82 -12.61 -12.80 23.39
CA GLU A 82 -12.17 -13.97 22.63
C GLU A 82 -12.02 -13.66 21.13
N ARG A 83 -12.92 -12.89 20.56
CA ARG A 83 -12.87 -12.56 19.13
C ARG A 83 -11.68 -11.65 18.78
N ALA A 84 -11.39 -10.65 19.61
CA ALA A 84 -10.21 -9.80 19.44
C ALA A 84 -8.92 -10.61 19.60
N ARG A 85 -8.88 -11.52 20.56
CA ARG A 85 -7.75 -12.42 20.81
C ARG A 85 -7.52 -13.35 19.63
N LEU A 86 -8.55 -14.06 19.16
CA LEU A 86 -8.42 -14.98 17.99
C LEU A 86 -7.98 -14.23 16.73
N SER A 87 -8.53 -13.04 16.50
CA SER A 87 -8.13 -12.18 15.38
C SER A 87 -6.65 -11.82 15.47
N PHE A 88 -6.19 -11.38 16.66
CA PHE A 88 -4.80 -11.04 16.90
C PHE A 88 -3.86 -12.24 16.69
N GLU A 89 -4.13 -13.37 17.33
CA GLU A 89 -3.29 -14.59 17.25
C GLU A 89 -3.19 -15.12 15.80
N SER A 90 -4.32 -15.13 15.08
CA SER A 90 -4.36 -15.50 13.67
C SER A 90 -3.49 -14.61 12.80
N LEU A 91 -3.64 -13.28 12.91
CA LEU A 91 -2.84 -12.32 12.14
C LEU A 91 -1.36 -12.40 12.50
N VAL A 92 -1.01 -12.50 13.80
CA VAL A 92 0.38 -12.67 14.25
C VAL A 92 1.04 -13.85 13.56
N THR A 93 0.42 -15.03 13.65
CA THR A 93 0.96 -16.26 13.05
C THR A 93 1.17 -16.11 11.55
N LYS A 94 0.21 -15.52 10.87
CA LYS A 94 0.23 -15.32 9.42
C LYS A 94 1.31 -14.33 8.98
N ILE A 95 1.43 -13.19 9.66
CA ILE A 95 2.45 -12.19 9.35
C ILE A 95 3.85 -12.75 9.62
N GLN A 96 4.06 -13.46 10.74
CA GLN A 96 5.34 -14.14 11.05
C GLN A 96 5.72 -15.16 9.98
N THR A 97 4.76 -15.83 9.38
CA THR A 97 5.00 -16.75 8.27
C THR A 97 5.52 -16.03 7.03
N LEU A 98 4.94 -14.86 6.69
CA LEU A 98 5.43 -14.02 5.61
C LEU A 98 6.82 -13.44 5.92
N GLU A 99 7.04 -12.95 7.13
CA GLU A 99 8.35 -12.42 7.56
C GLU A 99 9.46 -13.45 7.33
N LYS A 100 9.22 -14.69 7.77
CA LYS A 100 10.19 -15.80 7.60
C LYS A 100 10.38 -16.16 6.13
N ARG A 101 9.28 -16.29 5.37
CA ARG A 101 9.32 -16.72 3.98
C ARG A 101 10.05 -15.74 3.08
N TYR A 102 9.82 -14.43 3.30
CA TYR A 102 10.38 -13.35 2.48
C TYR A 102 11.59 -12.67 3.13
N ASN A 103 11.99 -13.10 4.34
CA ASN A 103 13.06 -12.50 5.11
C ASN A 103 12.89 -10.97 5.25
N ILE A 104 11.68 -10.54 5.62
CA ILE A 104 11.28 -9.16 5.87
C ILE A 104 10.84 -9.03 7.33
N LYS A 105 10.70 -7.81 7.84
CA LYS A 105 10.32 -7.55 9.21
C LYS A 105 9.29 -6.44 9.32
N CYS A 106 8.28 -6.65 10.14
CA CYS A 106 7.30 -5.63 10.49
C CYS A 106 7.74 -4.91 11.77
N GLU A 107 8.08 -3.63 11.66
CA GLU A 107 8.51 -2.83 12.81
C GLU A 107 7.32 -2.30 13.62
N ASN A 108 6.18 -2.07 12.99
CA ASN A 108 4.97 -1.50 13.59
C ASN A 108 3.85 -2.53 13.79
N TYR A 109 4.19 -3.68 14.33
CA TYR A 109 3.35 -4.89 14.41
C TYR A 109 1.96 -4.63 14.99
N ASP A 110 1.89 -4.10 16.22
CA ASP A 110 0.61 -3.89 16.92
C ASP A 110 -0.30 -2.91 16.16
N LEU A 111 0.27 -1.90 15.53
CA LEU A 111 -0.46 -0.92 14.73
C LEU A 111 -1.06 -1.57 13.46
N LEU A 112 -0.26 -2.37 12.76
CA LEU A 112 -0.72 -3.11 11.57
C LEU A 112 -1.86 -4.06 11.93
N LEU A 113 -1.72 -4.82 13.02
CA LEU A 113 -2.74 -5.78 13.48
C LEU A 113 -4.05 -5.10 13.85
N TRP A 114 -3.97 -3.98 14.56
CA TRP A 114 -5.13 -3.17 14.91
C TRP A 114 -5.87 -2.66 13.66
N HIS A 115 -5.16 -2.11 12.69
CA HIS A 115 -5.76 -1.66 11.44
C HIS A 115 -6.40 -2.79 10.63
N LEU A 116 -5.75 -3.94 10.52
CA LEU A 116 -6.30 -5.11 9.84
C LEU A 116 -7.54 -5.65 10.56
N HIS A 117 -7.51 -5.73 11.89
CA HIS A 117 -8.66 -6.12 12.68
C HIS A 117 -9.84 -5.18 12.41
N ASN A 118 -9.65 -3.88 12.60
CA ASN A 118 -10.70 -2.88 12.39
C ASN A 118 -11.24 -2.89 10.98
N THR A 119 -10.36 -2.98 9.96
CA THR A 119 -10.78 -3.11 8.57
C THR A 119 -11.69 -4.32 8.38
N SER A 120 -11.37 -5.46 9.00
CA SER A 120 -12.22 -6.65 8.94
C SER A 120 -13.58 -6.48 9.62
N GLN A 121 -13.71 -5.57 10.59
CA GLN A 121 -14.97 -5.29 11.27
C GLN A 121 -15.86 -4.28 10.51
N LEU A 122 -15.26 -3.29 9.85
CA LEU A 122 -16.00 -2.29 9.04
C LEU A 122 -16.81 -2.92 7.89
N GLU A 123 -16.43 -4.09 7.49
CA GLU A 123 -16.99 -4.80 6.34
C GLU A 123 -18.36 -5.44 6.56
N ARG A 124 -18.84 -5.44 7.79
CA ARG A 124 -20.20 -5.90 8.12
C ARG A 124 -21.27 -4.91 7.66
N ILE A 125 -20.90 -3.69 7.40
CA ILE A 125 -21.79 -2.68 6.86
C ILE A 125 -21.74 -2.87 5.36
N GLU A 126 -22.90 -3.09 4.74
CA GLU A 126 -23.08 -3.09 3.28
C GLU A 126 -22.74 -1.69 2.72
N ILE A 127 -21.45 -1.40 2.69
CA ILE A 127 -20.97 -0.24 1.94
C ILE A 127 -21.08 -0.68 0.49
N HIS A 128 -22.17 -0.32 -0.15
CA HIS A 128 -22.35 -0.51 -1.57
C HIS A 128 -21.24 0.26 -2.29
N SER A 129 -20.16 -0.44 -2.65
CA SER A 129 -19.07 0.10 -3.46
C SER A 129 -19.52 0.50 -4.86
N ASP A 130 -20.72 0.08 -5.24
CA ASP A 130 -21.28 0.23 -6.59
C ASP A 130 -21.56 1.69 -7.00
N PHE A 131 -21.48 2.64 -6.05
CA PHE A 131 -21.65 4.07 -6.32
C PHE A 131 -20.35 4.86 -6.42
N ILE A 132 -19.18 4.21 -6.31
CA ILE A 132 -17.90 4.88 -6.45
C ILE A 132 -17.43 4.75 -7.89
N LEU A 133 -17.52 5.84 -8.66
CA LEU A 133 -17.07 5.91 -10.05
C LEU A 133 -15.58 5.55 -10.23
N PHE A 134 -14.77 5.71 -9.18
CA PHE A 134 -13.34 5.41 -9.21
C PHE A 134 -12.87 4.89 -7.85
N ASP A 135 -12.46 3.64 -7.80
CA ASP A 135 -11.81 3.07 -6.61
C ASP A 135 -10.30 3.35 -6.64
N LYS A 136 -9.87 4.32 -5.83
CA LYS A 136 -8.46 4.70 -5.71
C LYS A 136 -7.53 3.57 -5.25
N LYS A 137 -8.07 2.49 -4.70
CA LYS A 137 -7.28 1.32 -4.27
C LYS A 137 -6.80 0.50 -5.47
N ILE A 138 -7.60 0.40 -6.54
CA ILE A 138 -7.28 -0.45 -7.69
C ILE A 138 -5.90 -0.15 -8.31
N PRO A 139 -5.52 1.10 -8.60
CA PRO A 139 -4.19 1.39 -9.13
C PRO A 139 -3.07 0.94 -8.19
N LEU A 140 -3.23 1.16 -6.88
CA LEU A 140 -2.24 0.75 -5.88
C LEU A 140 -2.13 -0.77 -5.77
N LEU A 141 -3.25 -1.49 -5.77
CA LEU A 141 -3.26 -2.96 -5.74
C LEU A 141 -2.61 -3.55 -7.02
N ASN A 142 -2.84 -2.95 -8.18
CA ASN A 142 -2.18 -3.35 -9.42
C ASN A 142 -0.67 -3.10 -9.37
N PHE A 143 -0.26 -1.97 -8.80
CA PHE A 143 1.16 -1.69 -8.55
C PHE A 143 1.80 -2.78 -7.68
N PHE A 144 1.22 -3.14 -6.53
CA PHE A 144 1.76 -4.18 -5.65
C PHE A 144 1.77 -5.56 -6.31
N ARG A 145 0.72 -5.88 -7.09
CA ARG A 145 0.67 -7.12 -7.87
C ARG A 145 1.82 -7.21 -8.88
N SER A 146 2.17 -6.10 -9.52
CA SER A 146 3.28 -6.04 -10.48
C SER A 146 4.64 -6.04 -9.79
N LEU A 147 4.76 -5.36 -8.65
CA LEU A 147 6.02 -5.24 -7.90
C LEU A 147 6.51 -6.60 -7.39
N CYS A 148 5.64 -7.38 -6.74
CA CYS A 148 5.97 -8.67 -6.16
C CYS A 148 4.81 -9.66 -6.32
N PRO A 149 4.60 -10.29 -7.49
CA PRO A 149 3.42 -11.13 -7.77
C PRO A 149 3.24 -12.28 -6.77
N ASN A 150 4.33 -12.96 -6.39
CA ASN A 150 4.28 -14.08 -5.46
C ASN A 150 3.91 -13.62 -4.04
N PHE A 151 4.49 -12.53 -3.57
CA PHE A 151 4.15 -11.95 -2.27
C PHE A 151 2.70 -11.46 -2.24
N TYR A 152 2.23 -10.81 -3.31
CA TYR A 152 0.84 -10.38 -3.43
C TYR A 152 -0.14 -11.56 -3.36
N LYS A 153 0.17 -12.66 -4.04
CA LYS A 153 -0.64 -13.89 -3.99
C LYS A 153 -0.69 -14.46 -2.58
N ASP A 154 0.47 -14.58 -1.92
CA ASP A 154 0.54 -15.12 -0.56
C ASP A 154 -0.21 -14.25 0.46
N VAL A 155 -0.10 -12.92 0.36
CA VAL A 155 -0.86 -11.97 1.20
C VAL A 155 -2.37 -12.13 0.96
N THR A 156 -2.79 -12.27 -0.30
CA THR A 156 -4.21 -12.46 -0.64
C THR A 156 -4.74 -13.74 0.02
N GLU A 157 -4.06 -14.86 -0.18
CA GLU A 157 -4.44 -16.15 0.40
C GLU A 157 -4.46 -16.12 1.95
N LEU A 158 -3.47 -15.46 2.55
CA LEU A 158 -3.37 -15.29 3.98
C LEU A 158 -4.56 -14.50 4.54
N LEU A 159 -4.92 -13.38 3.92
CA LEU A 159 -6.03 -12.54 4.38
C LEU A 159 -7.40 -13.19 4.12
N GLU A 160 -7.55 -13.97 3.05
CA GLU A 160 -8.73 -14.79 2.83
C GLU A 160 -8.89 -15.84 3.93
N ASN A 161 -7.83 -16.55 4.28
CA ASN A 161 -7.82 -17.52 5.38
C ASN A 161 -8.12 -16.86 6.73
N TYR A 162 -7.56 -15.67 6.98
CA TYR A 162 -7.88 -14.89 8.18
C TYR A 162 -9.38 -14.56 8.26
N GLN A 163 -9.99 -14.08 7.19
CA GLN A 163 -11.43 -13.80 7.17
C GLN A 163 -12.27 -15.05 7.45
N HIS A 164 -11.83 -16.22 6.99
CA HIS A 164 -12.47 -17.47 7.30
C HIS A 164 -12.42 -17.83 8.79
N GLU A 165 -11.26 -17.68 9.41
CA GLU A 165 -11.03 -18.02 10.82
C GLU A 165 -11.84 -17.10 11.76
N VAL A 166 -11.90 -15.80 11.48
CA VAL A 166 -12.70 -14.86 12.28
C VAL A 166 -14.18 -14.88 11.95
N LYS A 167 -14.65 -15.86 11.16
CA LYS A 167 -16.05 -16.06 10.77
C LYS A 167 -16.71 -14.82 10.17
N ASN A 168 -15.99 -14.09 9.34
CA ASN A 168 -16.56 -12.96 8.63
C ASN A 168 -17.42 -13.46 7.46
N VAL A 169 -18.70 -13.12 7.45
CA VAL A 169 -19.71 -13.67 6.53
C VAL A 169 -19.56 -13.07 5.12
N ASN A 170 -19.01 -11.87 4.97
CA ASN A 170 -18.93 -11.13 3.70
C ASN A 170 -17.53 -11.23 3.04
N ARG A 171 -17.10 -12.45 2.73
CA ARG A 171 -15.72 -12.81 2.36
C ARG A 171 -15.18 -12.17 1.08
N GLN A 172 -15.99 -12.03 0.04
CA GLN A 172 -15.48 -11.67 -1.30
C GLN A 172 -15.36 -10.16 -1.55
N ARG A 173 -16.20 -9.36 -0.92
CA ARG A 173 -16.30 -7.92 -1.25
C ARG A 173 -15.17 -7.07 -0.72
N ASN A 174 -14.41 -7.56 0.26
CA ASN A 174 -13.56 -6.72 1.08
C ASN A 174 -12.09 -7.13 1.16
N ILE A 175 -11.70 -8.21 0.50
CA ILE A 175 -10.30 -8.65 0.45
C ILE A 175 -9.40 -7.53 -0.10
N SER A 176 -9.85 -6.79 -1.11
CA SER A 176 -9.13 -5.65 -1.67
C SER A 176 -8.85 -4.55 -0.65
N HIS A 177 -9.78 -4.31 0.29
CA HIS A 177 -9.57 -3.32 1.35
C HIS A 177 -8.56 -3.82 2.38
N LEU A 178 -8.63 -5.09 2.78
CA LEU A 178 -7.65 -5.71 3.68
C LEU A 178 -6.25 -5.73 3.07
N ILE A 179 -6.14 -6.10 1.78
CA ILE A 179 -4.87 -6.06 1.06
C ILE A 179 -4.34 -4.62 1.02
N TYR A 180 -5.20 -3.64 0.70
CA TYR A 180 -4.83 -2.23 0.72
C TYR A 180 -4.30 -1.82 2.10
N THR A 181 -5.04 -2.12 3.17
CA THR A 181 -4.64 -1.83 4.56
C THR A 181 -3.31 -2.51 4.91
N PHE A 182 -3.14 -3.76 4.54
CA PHE A 182 -1.91 -4.51 4.78
C PHE A 182 -0.69 -3.80 4.17
N TYR A 183 -0.76 -3.43 2.90
CA TYR A 183 0.36 -2.78 2.21
C TYR A 183 0.61 -1.34 2.64
N THR A 184 -0.43 -0.60 3.00
CA THR A 184 -0.29 0.81 3.37
C THR A 184 0.09 1.03 4.83
N HIS A 185 -0.19 0.05 5.70
CA HIS A 185 0.08 0.14 7.14
C HIS A 185 1.25 -0.73 7.60
N TRP A 186 1.85 -1.55 6.75
CA TRP A 186 3.12 -2.19 7.05
C TRP A 186 4.27 -1.24 6.70
N GLU A 187 4.82 -0.62 7.73
CA GLU A 187 5.89 0.36 7.56
C GLU A 187 7.15 -0.29 6.96
N GLY A 188 7.73 0.36 5.95
CA GLY A 188 8.95 -0.11 5.27
C GLY A 188 8.78 -1.35 4.38
N LEU A 189 7.58 -1.94 4.23
CA LEU A 189 7.36 -3.15 3.44
C LEU A 189 7.87 -3.02 2.00
N VAL A 190 7.49 -1.94 1.31
CA VAL A 190 7.85 -1.74 -0.10
C VAL A 190 9.36 -1.71 -0.28
N SER A 191 10.07 -0.95 0.56
CA SER A 191 11.54 -0.86 0.53
C SER A 191 12.20 -2.21 0.80
N GLN A 192 11.68 -2.99 1.75
CA GLN A 192 12.20 -4.34 2.04
C GLN A 192 11.98 -5.30 0.88
N LEU A 193 10.81 -5.27 0.23
CA LEU A 193 10.52 -6.11 -0.93
C LEU A 193 11.38 -5.72 -2.13
N GLN A 194 11.57 -4.41 -2.38
CA GLN A 194 12.44 -3.93 -3.45
C GLN A 194 13.90 -4.32 -3.24
N ALA A 195 14.39 -4.25 -2.01
CA ALA A 195 15.76 -4.66 -1.68
C ALA A 195 16.04 -6.16 -1.90
N LYS A 196 14.98 -7.00 -1.99
CA LYS A 196 15.09 -8.44 -2.23
C LYS A 196 14.93 -8.83 -3.70
N GLN A 197 14.53 -7.90 -4.55
CA GLN A 197 14.43 -8.19 -5.98
C GLN A 197 15.84 -8.30 -6.60
N GLU A 198 16.02 -9.30 -7.45
CA GLU A 198 17.22 -9.35 -8.30
C GLU A 198 17.23 -8.13 -9.21
N LYS A 199 18.30 -7.36 -9.10
CA LYS A 199 18.48 -6.19 -9.95
C LYS A 199 18.74 -6.62 -11.40
N ILE A 200 18.15 -5.89 -12.32
CA ILE A 200 18.43 -6.04 -13.75
C ILE A 200 19.78 -5.38 -14.03
N LYS A 201 20.76 -6.17 -14.43
CA LYS A 201 22.07 -5.66 -14.78
C LYS A 201 22.02 -4.92 -16.13
N VAL A 202 22.45 -3.68 -16.10
CA VAL A 202 22.53 -2.76 -17.25
C VAL A 202 23.99 -2.48 -17.56
N LEU A 203 24.40 -2.70 -18.80
CA LEU A 203 25.74 -2.35 -19.27
C LEU A 203 25.68 -1.03 -20.02
N ILE A 204 26.53 -0.07 -19.65
CA ILE A 204 26.64 1.22 -20.31
C ILE A 204 27.85 1.22 -21.24
N LEU A 205 27.58 1.41 -22.51
CA LEU A 205 28.58 1.57 -23.56
C LEU A 205 28.62 3.03 -24.01
N ASN A 206 29.84 3.56 -24.19
CA ASN A 206 30.04 4.92 -24.68
C ASN A 206 31.30 5.00 -25.51
N ASP A 207 31.24 5.71 -26.63
CA ASP A 207 32.35 5.87 -27.60
C ASP A 207 33.07 7.22 -27.49
N PHE A 208 32.58 8.11 -26.62
CA PHE A 208 33.02 9.50 -26.57
C PHE A 208 34.01 9.81 -25.47
N ASP A 209 33.74 9.33 -24.22
CA ASP A 209 34.48 9.75 -23.03
C ASP A 209 34.49 8.63 -21.96
N GLU A 210 35.61 8.43 -21.33
CA GLU A 210 35.79 7.44 -20.24
C GLU A 210 35.01 7.77 -18.97
N TYR A 211 34.77 9.05 -18.71
CA TYR A 211 34.10 9.49 -17.47
C TYR A 211 32.59 9.53 -17.57
N TYR A 212 32.07 9.75 -18.78
CA TYR A 212 30.62 9.88 -19.01
C TYR A 212 29.82 8.63 -18.58
N PRO A 213 30.25 7.38 -18.88
CA PRO A 213 29.53 6.19 -18.42
C PRO A 213 29.42 6.12 -16.89
N LYS A 214 30.48 6.47 -16.17
CA LYS A 214 30.51 6.49 -14.69
C LYS A 214 29.56 7.55 -14.11
N PHE A 215 29.55 8.74 -14.72
CA PHE A 215 28.58 9.79 -14.38
C PHE A 215 27.17 9.33 -14.65
N LEU A 216 26.90 8.77 -15.82
CA LEU A 216 25.58 8.28 -16.22
C LEU A 216 25.08 7.17 -15.29
N ALA A 217 25.93 6.20 -14.95
CA ALA A 217 25.63 5.16 -13.97
C ALA A 217 25.18 5.75 -12.63
N SER A 218 25.98 6.66 -12.07
CA SER A 218 25.67 7.32 -10.80
C SER A 218 24.38 8.15 -10.86
N TYR A 219 24.15 8.84 -11.97
CA TYR A 219 22.93 9.62 -12.17
C TYR A 219 21.69 8.70 -12.23
N LEU A 220 21.77 7.60 -12.98
CA LEU A 220 20.67 6.64 -13.11
C LEU A 220 20.40 5.89 -11.80
N GLU A 221 21.42 5.56 -11.01
CA GLU A 221 21.26 4.97 -9.67
C GLU A 221 20.43 5.85 -8.74
N GLN A 222 20.56 7.18 -8.87
CA GLN A 222 19.84 8.13 -8.03
C GLN A 222 18.42 8.47 -8.53
N ASN A 223 18.18 8.39 -9.84
CA ASN A 223 16.98 8.92 -10.45
C ASN A 223 16.08 7.88 -11.15
N ALA A 224 16.62 6.72 -11.50
CA ALA A 224 15.85 5.61 -12.07
C ALA A 224 15.32 4.66 -10.98
N ALA A 225 14.42 3.74 -11.37
CA ALA A 225 13.90 2.73 -10.45
C ALA A 225 15.01 1.88 -9.84
N ASN A 226 14.95 1.62 -8.52
CA ASN A 226 15.97 0.87 -7.76
C ASN A 226 16.08 -0.62 -8.13
N ARG A 227 15.51 -1.02 -9.27
CA ARG A 227 15.56 -2.39 -9.81
C ARG A 227 16.70 -2.63 -10.78
N PHE A 228 17.52 -1.63 -11.07
CA PHE A 228 18.66 -1.72 -11.99
C PHE A 228 19.97 -1.68 -11.23
N GLU A 229 20.97 -2.36 -11.79
CA GLU A 229 22.37 -2.33 -11.37
C GLU A 229 23.19 -1.94 -12.61
N TYR A 230 23.89 -0.82 -12.54
CA TYR A 230 24.59 -0.23 -13.67
C TYR A 230 26.06 -0.57 -13.65
N HIS A 231 26.58 -1.03 -14.80
CA HIS A 231 27.99 -1.35 -15.02
C HIS A 231 28.49 -0.61 -16.24
N THR A 232 29.73 -0.17 -16.21
CA THR A 232 30.39 0.46 -17.35
C THR A 232 31.20 -0.57 -18.11
N TYR A 233 31.29 -0.40 -19.43
CA TYR A 233 32.15 -1.22 -20.29
C TYR A 233 33.51 -0.54 -20.42
N ASP A 234 34.56 -1.20 -19.94
CA ASP A 234 35.90 -0.62 -19.84
C ASP A 234 36.86 -1.14 -20.89
N ASP A 235 36.44 -2.08 -21.78
CA ASP A 235 37.28 -2.57 -22.88
C ASP A 235 37.31 -1.60 -24.07
N LEU A 236 38.45 -1.51 -24.76
CA LEU A 236 38.65 -0.65 -25.94
C LEU A 236 37.94 -1.16 -27.18
N GLU A 237 37.69 -2.46 -27.27
CA GLU A 237 37.06 -3.09 -28.44
C GLU A 237 35.68 -3.67 -28.03
N ILE A 238 34.66 -3.33 -28.82
CA ILE A 238 33.30 -3.84 -28.62
C ILE A 238 33.12 -5.10 -29.48
N SER A 239 32.99 -6.26 -28.80
CA SER A 239 32.67 -7.51 -29.48
C SER A 239 31.21 -7.89 -29.25
N LEU A 240 30.40 -7.97 -30.29
CA LEU A 240 29.01 -8.37 -30.26
C LEU A 240 28.83 -9.79 -29.71
N ASP A 241 29.74 -10.70 -30.02
CA ASP A 241 29.73 -12.08 -29.54
C ASP A 241 29.99 -12.16 -28.02
N LEU A 242 30.82 -11.27 -27.48
CA LEU A 242 31.05 -11.15 -26.05
C LEU A 242 29.83 -10.53 -25.36
N LEU A 243 29.27 -9.46 -25.89
CA LEU A 243 28.07 -8.83 -25.38
C LEU A 243 26.88 -9.80 -25.30
N ALA A 244 26.72 -10.65 -26.34
CA ALA A 244 25.67 -11.68 -26.36
C ALA A 244 25.78 -12.70 -25.21
N LYS A 245 27.00 -12.99 -24.76
CA LYS A 245 27.32 -13.99 -23.75
C LYS A 245 27.34 -13.41 -22.32
N THR A 246 27.30 -12.08 -22.16
CA THR A 246 27.29 -11.44 -20.84
C THR A 246 25.98 -11.69 -20.10
N GLU A 247 25.99 -11.50 -18.78
CA GLU A 247 24.80 -11.57 -17.91
C GLU A 247 23.88 -10.33 -17.97
N TYR A 248 24.34 -9.26 -18.62
CA TYR A 248 23.57 -8.03 -18.75
C TYR A 248 22.34 -8.25 -19.62
N LYS A 249 21.16 -7.89 -19.11
CA LYS A 249 19.89 -7.99 -19.85
C LYS A 249 19.61 -6.74 -20.69
N VAL A 250 20.14 -5.61 -20.25
CA VAL A 250 19.95 -4.30 -20.91
C VAL A 250 21.33 -3.74 -21.28
N ILE A 251 21.43 -3.21 -22.47
CA ILE A 251 22.61 -2.48 -22.95
C ILE A 251 22.17 -1.06 -23.28
N LEU A 252 22.79 -0.11 -22.61
CA LEU A 252 22.60 1.31 -22.85
C LEU A 252 23.79 1.82 -23.66
N SER A 253 23.54 2.39 -24.82
CA SER A 253 24.62 2.85 -25.73
C SER A 253 24.32 4.26 -26.24
N ASN A 254 25.34 5.10 -26.38
CA ASN A 254 25.22 6.42 -27.02
C ASN A 254 25.39 6.34 -28.57
N PHE A 255 25.55 5.15 -29.12
CA PHE A 255 25.61 4.89 -30.54
C PHE A 255 24.73 3.70 -30.93
N ALA A 256 24.39 3.59 -32.21
CA ALA A 256 23.55 2.51 -32.72
C ALA A 256 24.28 1.17 -32.65
N LEU A 257 23.67 0.17 -32.04
CA LEU A 257 24.11 -1.22 -32.01
C LEU A 257 23.14 -2.09 -32.83
N PRO A 258 23.63 -3.13 -33.48
CA PRO A 258 22.76 -4.12 -34.10
C PRO A 258 21.99 -4.90 -33.00
N GLU A 259 20.87 -5.50 -33.38
CA GLU A 259 20.11 -6.35 -32.49
C GLU A 259 20.95 -7.52 -31.94
N ILE A 260 20.97 -7.68 -30.64
CA ILE A 260 21.65 -8.78 -29.94
C ILE A 260 20.58 -9.66 -29.30
N LYS A 261 20.55 -10.94 -29.72
CA LYS A 261 19.55 -11.89 -29.24
C LYS A 261 19.53 -11.99 -27.71
N GLY A 262 18.37 -11.78 -27.12
CA GLY A 262 18.16 -11.88 -25.67
C GLY A 262 18.62 -10.66 -24.87
N LYS A 263 18.97 -9.56 -25.54
CA LYS A 263 19.32 -8.27 -24.92
C LYS A 263 18.33 -7.19 -25.35
N THR A 264 18.03 -6.30 -24.45
CA THR A 264 17.32 -5.05 -24.76
C THR A 264 18.34 -3.95 -24.94
N ILE A 265 18.36 -3.31 -26.12
CA ILE A 265 19.29 -2.24 -26.45
C ILE A 265 18.53 -0.92 -26.41
N ILE A 266 19.02 0.03 -25.61
CA ILE A 266 18.51 1.40 -25.57
C ILE A 266 19.62 2.30 -26.11
N CYS A 267 19.36 2.96 -27.24
CA CYS A 267 20.25 3.97 -27.78
C CYS A 267 19.91 5.33 -27.19
N SER A 268 20.85 5.93 -26.45
CA SER A 268 20.64 7.21 -25.75
C SER A 268 21.05 8.43 -26.56
N GLN A 269 21.49 8.25 -27.82
CA GLN A 269 22.03 9.32 -28.67
C GLN A 269 21.08 10.52 -28.77
N ASP A 270 19.80 10.28 -28.95
CA ASP A 270 18.77 11.29 -29.15
C ASP A 270 17.82 11.44 -27.94
N LEU A 271 18.14 10.80 -26.81
CA LEU A 271 17.28 10.83 -25.62
C LEU A 271 17.75 11.86 -24.61
N SER A 272 16.81 12.64 -24.07
CA SER A 272 17.09 13.39 -22.85
C SER A 272 17.26 12.43 -21.66
N MET A 273 17.89 12.89 -20.58
CA MET A 273 18.04 12.08 -19.34
C MET A 273 16.68 11.60 -18.81
N ILE A 274 15.64 12.44 -18.93
CA ILE A 274 14.27 12.10 -18.52
C ILE A 274 13.70 10.99 -19.40
N ASP A 275 13.87 11.10 -20.72
CA ASP A 275 13.38 10.09 -21.67
C ASP A 275 14.09 8.75 -21.46
N LEU A 276 15.39 8.79 -21.19
CA LEU A 276 16.17 7.60 -20.88
C LEU A 276 15.66 6.89 -19.63
N ILE A 277 15.38 7.64 -18.56
CA ILE A 277 14.78 7.08 -17.34
C ILE A 277 13.40 6.48 -17.65
N ASN A 278 12.61 7.16 -18.48
CA ASN A 278 11.28 6.67 -18.86
C ASN A 278 11.38 5.37 -19.69
N GLU A 279 12.33 5.25 -20.60
CA GLU A 279 12.55 4.01 -21.37
C GLU A 279 13.00 2.85 -20.45
N LEU A 280 13.94 3.11 -19.55
CA LEU A 280 14.33 2.11 -18.54
C LEU A 280 13.15 1.68 -17.67
N ASN A 281 12.30 2.60 -17.25
CA ASN A 281 11.15 2.28 -16.40
C ASN A 281 10.02 1.51 -17.10
N LYS A 282 10.02 1.41 -18.43
CA LYS A 282 9.10 0.55 -19.19
C LYS A 282 9.50 -0.94 -19.20
N LEU A 283 10.78 -1.24 -18.91
CA LEU A 283 11.30 -2.61 -18.83
C LEU A 283 10.86 -3.31 -17.54
#